data_557ebcbdd6a1f49363794dd2da42b4e3
#
_entry.id   557ebcbdd6a1f49363794dd2da42b4e3
#
_cell.length_a   1.000
_cell.length_b   1.000
_cell.length_c   1.000
_cell.angle_alpha   90.00
_cell.angle_beta   90.00
_cell.angle_gamma   90.00
#
_symmetry.space_group_name_H-M   'P 1'
#
loop_
_entity.id
_entity.type
_entity.pdbx_description
1 polymer ?
#
loop_
_entity_poly.entity_id
_entity_poly.type
_entity_poly.pdbx_seq_one_letter_code
_entity_poly.pdbx_strand_id
1 'polypeptide(L)'
;MLKKLEKKRRVLELGCALGFALTVLLTAFAAHRRQVADRVCADTVRLHILANSDTLEDQLVKLQVRDAILAALPDSVLQADTTTGAEAALRQALPVLHQAAQQALYKAHIPQTARLKLERLDFAPRDYGSFALPGGEYTALRIELGGAQGRNWFCVLYPALCLSGAQSDYPTKAENALVFGRYEVRFALAELVGRMASPEGLRPQARVGAQPPKAALSA
;
A
#
# COMPACT_ATOMS: atom_id res chain seq x y z
N MET A 1 36.87 -23.87 44.25
CA MET A 1 36.06 -24.49 43.21
C MET A 1 34.61 -23.96 43.25
N LEU A 2 33.96 -23.91 44.39
CA LEU A 2 32.57 -23.45 44.58
C LEU A 2 32.30 -22.02 44.08
N LYS A 3 33.13 -21.01 44.39
CA LYS A 3 32.96 -19.62 43.90
C LYS A 3 32.97 -19.47 42.38
N LYS A 4 33.67 -20.35 41.66
CA LYS A 4 33.72 -20.34 40.20
C LYS A 4 32.43 -20.92 39.58
N LEU A 5 31.82 -21.89 40.26
CA LEU A 5 30.52 -22.46 39.88
C LEU A 5 29.36 -21.48 40.11
N GLU A 6 29.37 -20.78 41.27
CA GLU A 6 28.37 -19.73 41.56
C GLU A 6 28.44 -18.57 40.52
N LYS A 7 29.65 -18.15 40.15
CA LYS A 7 29.81 -17.10 39.12
C LYS A 7 29.27 -17.55 37.76
N LYS A 8 29.50 -18.80 37.36
CA LYS A 8 28.96 -19.34 36.10
C LYS A 8 27.44 -19.44 36.15
N ARG A 9 26.85 -19.85 37.28
CA ARG A 9 25.40 -19.92 37.47
C ARG A 9 24.75 -18.54 37.37
N ARG A 10 25.29 -17.51 38.04
CA ARG A 10 24.79 -16.14 37.94
C ARG A 10 24.88 -15.57 36.51
N VAL A 11 25.97 -15.85 35.80
CA VAL A 11 26.10 -15.44 34.39
C VAL A 11 25.05 -16.09 33.51
N LEU A 12 24.78 -17.38 33.76
CA LEU A 12 23.72 -18.10 33.02
C LEU A 12 22.32 -17.55 33.34
N GLU A 13 22.03 -17.33 34.64
CA GLU A 13 20.74 -16.76 35.08
C GLU A 13 20.52 -15.37 34.50
N LEU A 14 21.54 -14.50 34.51
CA LEU A 14 21.47 -13.17 33.87
C LEU A 14 21.29 -13.26 32.35
N GLY A 15 21.99 -14.18 31.69
CA GLY A 15 21.85 -14.43 30.26
C GLY A 15 20.46 -14.88 29.90
N CYS A 16 19.89 -15.81 30.65
CA CYS A 16 18.50 -16.28 30.45
C CYS A 16 17.48 -15.16 30.70
N ALA A 17 17.65 -14.39 31.78
CA ALA A 17 16.76 -13.26 32.08
C ALA A 17 16.80 -12.19 31.00
N LEU A 18 18.00 -11.84 30.50
CA LEU A 18 18.17 -10.86 29.43
C LEU A 18 17.57 -11.36 28.09
N GLY A 19 17.81 -12.64 27.77
CA GLY A 19 17.24 -13.28 26.58
C GLY A 19 15.71 -13.30 26.61
N PHE A 20 15.14 -13.63 27.78
CA PHE A 20 13.69 -13.60 27.97
C PHE A 20 13.12 -12.17 27.83
N ALA A 21 13.74 -11.18 28.48
CA ALA A 21 13.33 -9.78 28.38
C ALA A 21 13.39 -9.27 26.93
N LEU A 22 14.46 -9.60 26.20
CA LEU A 22 14.60 -9.24 24.79
C LEU A 22 13.52 -9.88 23.93
N THR A 23 13.20 -11.15 24.15
CA THR A 23 12.14 -11.85 23.42
C THR A 23 10.78 -11.19 23.67
N VAL A 24 10.46 -10.84 24.92
CA VAL A 24 9.21 -10.13 25.25
C VAL A 24 9.14 -8.78 24.55
N LEU A 25 10.24 -8.01 24.56
CA LEU A 25 10.29 -6.72 23.89
C LEU A 25 10.11 -6.84 22.37
N LEU A 26 10.77 -7.80 21.75
CA LEU A 26 10.64 -8.02 20.29
C LEU A 26 9.25 -8.49 19.90
N THR A 27 8.64 -9.38 20.68
CA THR A 27 7.26 -9.84 20.42
C THR A 27 6.24 -8.72 20.62
N ALA A 28 6.39 -7.91 21.66
CA ALA A 28 5.54 -6.75 21.92
C ALA A 28 5.66 -5.71 20.79
N PHE A 29 6.89 -5.44 20.33
CA PHE A 29 7.14 -4.54 19.19
C PHE A 29 6.50 -5.07 17.90
N ALA A 30 6.68 -6.36 17.60
CA ALA A 30 6.09 -6.98 16.40
C ALA A 30 4.56 -6.96 16.47
N ALA A 31 3.96 -7.25 17.62
CA ALA A 31 2.51 -7.18 17.82
C ALA A 31 1.97 -5.76 17.63
N HIS A 32 2.67 -4.75 18.19
CA HIS A 32 2.30 -3.35 17.97
C HIS A 32 2.34 -2.94 16.49
N ARG A 33 3.42 -3.32 15.79
CA ARG A 33 3.57 -3.05 14.34
C ARG A 33 2.44 -3.69 13.53
N ARG A 34 2.09 -4.93 13.85
CA ARG A 34 0.97 -5.62 13.20
C ARG A 34 -0.35 -4.90 13.46
N GLN A 35 -0.62 -4.50 14.70
CA GLN A 35 -1.83 -3.76 15.04
C GLN A 35 -1.95 -2.45 14.25
N VAL A 36 -0.86 -1.71 14.06
CA VAL A 36 -0.86 -0.49 13.25
C VAL A 36 -1.15 -0.82 11.78
N ALA A 37 -0.53 -1.87 11.23
CA ALA A 37 -0.80 -2.31 9.86
C ALA A 37 -2.27 -2.72 9.66
N ASP A 38 -2.85 -3.47 10.60
CA ASP A 38 -4.26 -3.89 10.56
C ASP A 38 -5.20 -2.68 10.58
N ARG A 39 -4.88 -1.62 11.34
CA ARG A 39 -5.63 -0.36 11.32
C ARG A 39 -5.54 0.34 9.97
N VAL A 40 -4.33 0.47 9.40
CA VAL A 40 -4.16 1.05 8.05
C VAL A 40 -5.02 0.29 7.03
N CYS A 41 -5.06 -1.05 7.12
CA CYS A 41 -5.93 -1.85 6.25
C CYS A 41 -7.42 -1.53 6.46
N ALA A 42 -7.86 -1.39 7.72
CA ALA A 42 -9.24 -1.07 8.07
C ALA A 42 -9.64 0.37 7.66
N ASP A 43 -8.71 1.31 7.75
CA ASP A 43 -8.93 2.72 7.45
C ASP A 43 -8.64 3.09 5.99
N THR A 44 -8.53 2.09 5.11
CA THR A 44 -8.22 2.30 3.70
C THR A 44 -9.25 1.62 2.80
N VAL A 45 -9.78 2.36 1.82
CA VAL A 45 -10.55 1.79 0.69
C VAL A 45 -9.70 1.87 -0.57
N ARG A 46 -9.53 0.73 -1.25
CA ARG A 46 -8.69 0.62 -2.44
C ARG A 46 -9.51 0.58 -3.72
N LEU A 47 -8.88 0.94 -4.83
CA LEU A 47 -9.38 0.70 -6.18
C LEU A 47 -8.52 -0.39 -6.83
N HIS A 48 -9.18 -1.39 -7.39
CA HIS A 48 -8.55 -2.51 -8.08
C HIS A 48 -9.21 -2.72 -9.44
N ILE A 49 -8.49 -2.46 -10.53
CA ILE A 49 -8.99 -2.63 -11.88
C ILE A 49 -8.21 -3.74 -12.58
N LEU A 50 -8.93 -4.73 -13.11
CA LEU A 50 -8.38 -5.83 -13.89
C LEU A 50 -8.72 -5.60 -15.38
N ALA A 51 -7.68 -5.57 -16.22
CA ALA A 51 -7.88 -5.54 -17.67
C ALA A 51 -8.41 -6.88 -18.18
N ASN A 52 -9.06 -6.86 -19.33
CA ASN A 52 -9.52 -8.08 -20.00
C ASN A 52 -8.36 -9.02 -20.34
N SER A 53 -7.27 -8.47 -20.89
CA SER A 53 -6.04 -9.21 -21.22
C SER A 53 -4.80 -8.32 -21.08
N ASP A 54 -3.62 -8.87 -21.43
CA ASP A 54 -2.35 -8.15 -21.42
C ASP A 54 -2.02 -7.45 -22.75
N THR A 55 -2.93 -7.41 -23.70
CA THR A 55 -2.75 -6.64 -24.95
C THR A 55 -2.60 -5.15 -24.65
N LEU A 56 -1.86 -4.44 -25.49
CA LEU A 56 -1.67 -2.99 -25.32
C LEU A 56 -3.03 -2.26 -25.31
N GLU A 57 -3.96 -2.66 -26.17
CA GLU A 57 -5.30 -2.09 -26.26
C GLU A 57 -6.07 -2.22 -24.93
N ASP A 58 -6.15 -3.43 -24.36
CA ASP A 58 -6.83 -3.69 -23.09
C ASP A 58 -6.16 -2.94 -21.93
N GLN A 59 -4.83 -2.79 -21.97
CA GLN A 59 -4.11 -2.03 -20.95
C GLN A 59 -4.38 -0.52 -21.05
N LEU A 60 -4.49 0.04 -22.26
CA LEU A 60 -4.86 1.44 -22.48
C LEU A 60 -6.31 1.72 -22.08
N VAL A 61 -7.23 0.85 -22.48
CA VAL A 61 -8.66 0.94 -22.10
C VAL A 61 -8.84 0.89 -20.59
N LYS A 62 -8.12 0.02 -19.90
CA LYS A 62 -8.11 0.00 -18.43
C LYS A 62 -7.77 1.37 -17.82
N LEU A 63 -6.80 2.11 -18.39
CA LEU A 63 -6.45 3.45 -17.92
C LEU A 63 -7.56 4.47 -18.22
N GLN A 64 -8.25 4.37 -19.35
CA GLN A 64 -9.41 5.22 -19.66
C GLN A 64 -10.57 4.96 -18.69
N VAL A 65 -10.83 3.70 -18.37
CA VAL A 65 -11.84 3.32 -17.37
C VAL A 65 -11.45 3.86 -15.98
N ARG A 66 -10.16 3.75 -15.59
CA ARG A 66 -9.66 4.33 -14.36
C ARG A 66 -9.99 5.83 -14.27
N ASP A 67 -9.65 6.57 -15.31
CA ASP A 67 -9.84 8.02 -15.37
C ASP A 67 -11.34 8.38 -15.31
N ALA A 68 -12.19 7.63 -16.00
CA ALA A 68 -13.63 7.81 -15.93
C ALA A 68 -14.21 7.52 -14.54
N ILE A 69 -13.72 6.49 -13.86
CA ILE A 69 -14.11 6.16 -12.48
C ILE A 69 -13.69 7.27 -11.52
N LEU A 70 -12.43 7.72 -11.59
CA LEU A 70 -11.92 8.78 -10.72
C LEU A 70 -12.67 10.11 -10.93
N ALA A 71 -13.03 10.43 -12.17
CA ALA A 71 -13.82 11.63 -12.51
C ALA A 71 -15.29 11.53 -12.06
N ALA A 72 -15.83 10.32 -11.93
CA ALA A 72 -17.20 10.07 -11.50
C ALA A 72 -17.36 9.81 -10.00
N LEU A 73 -16.26 9.81 -9.24
CA LEU A 73 -16.31 9.64 -7.79
C LEU A 73 -17.02 10.84 -7.16
N PRO A 74 -18.06 10.62 -6.34
CA PRO A 74 -18.73 11.72 -5.66
C PRO A 74 -17.88 12.30 -4.53
N ASP A 75 -18.05 13.58 -4.27
CA ASP A 75 -17.38 14.28 -3.16
C ASP A 75 -17.64 13.62 -1.80
N SER A 76 -18.79 13.00 -1.61
CA SER A 76 -19.11 12.25 -0.39
C SER A 76 -18.19 11.06 -0.10
N VAL A 77 -17.49 10.53 -1.11
CA VAL A 77 -16.44 9.53 -0.91
C VAL A 77 -15.13 10.20 -0.54
N LEU A 78 -14.78 11.28 -1.24
CA LEU A 78 -13.49 11.97 -1.11
C LEU A 78 -13.38 12.75 0.19
N GLN A 79 -14.51 13.27 0.68
CA GLN A 79 -14.61 14.11 1.88
C GLN A 79 -15.23 13.35 3.06
N ALA A 80 -15.29 12.02 3.00
CA ALA A 80 -15.79 11.22 4.10
C ALA A 80 -14.88 11.36 5.34
N ASP A 81 -15.49 11.50 6.52
CA ASP A 81 -14.74 11.58 7.78
C ASP A 81 -14.24 10.21 8.27
N THR A 82 -14.82 9.14 7.75
CA THR A 82 -14.53 7.76 8.17
C THR A 82 -14.56 6.80 6.99
N THR A 83 -13.82 5.69 7.10
CA THR A 83 -13.83 4.61 6.12
C THR A 83 -15.24 4.05 5.89
N THR A 84 -16.01 3.88 6.97
CA THR A 84 -17.40 3.41 6.90
C THR A 84 -18.27 4.38 6.10
N GLY A 85 -18.08 5.69 6.27
CA GLY A 85 -18.76 6.72 5.49
C GLY A 85 -18.37 6.66 4.01
N ALA A 86 -17.09 6.51 3.70
CA ALA A 86 -16.59 6.35 2.34
C ALA A 86 -17.15 5.09 1.67
N GLU A 87 -17.19 3.96 2.39
CA GLU A 87 -17.79 2.72 1.90
C GLU A 87 -19.28 2.85 1.60
N ALA A 88 -20.03 3.51 2.50
CA ALA A 88 -21.46 3.74 2.30
C ALA A 88 -21.72 4.62 1.06
N ALA A 89 -20.95 5.70 0.91
CA ALA A 89 -21.02 6.58 -0.26
C ALA A 89 -20.66 5.82 -1.56
N LEU A 90 -19.62 4.98 -1.53
CA LEU A 90 -19.24 4.13 -2.67
C LEU A 90 -20.34 3.13 -3.05
N ARG A 91 -21.00 2.50 -2.06
CA ARG A 91 -22.14 1.58 -2.33
C ARG A 91 -23.28 2.30 -3.04
N GLN A 92 -23.58 3.54 -2.63
CA GLN A 92 -24.59 4.36 -3.29
C GLN A 92 -24.16 4.80 -4.70
N ALA A 93 -22.87 5.06 -4.91
CA ALA A 93 -22.32 5.49 -6.18
C ALA A 93 -22.11 4.35 -7.20
N LEU A 94 -22.17 3.07 -6.81
CA LEU A 94 -21.92 1.95 -7.71
C LEU A 94 -22.65 2.03 -9.05
N PRO A 95 -23.95 2.39 -9.13
CA PRO A 95 -24.64 2.51 -10.43
C PRO A 95 -24.03 3.58 -11.34
N VAL A 96 -23.66 4.75 -10.79
CA VAL A 96 -23.05 5.86 -11.54
C VAL A 96 -21.64 5.48 -11.98
N LEU A 97 -20.84 4.86 -11.11
CA LEU A 97 -19.51 4.38 -11.45
C LEU A 97 -19.55 3.27 -12.50
N HIS A 98 -20.52 2.37 -12.42
CA HIS A 98 -20.74 1.34 -13.46
C HIS A 98 -21.05 1.99 -14.82
N GLN A 99 -21.94 2.99 -14.85
CA GLN A 99 -22.27 3.71 -16.05
C GLN A 99 -21.03 4.44 -16.63
N ALA A 100 -20.22 5.08 -15.79
CA ALA A 100 -18.98 5.74 -16.20
C ALA A 100 -17.98 4.75 -16.83
N ALA A 101 -17.78 3.59 -16.20
CA ALA A 101 -16.93 2.54 -16.74
C ALA A 101 -17.43 2.04 -18.10
N GLN A 102 -18.74 1.77 -18.22
CA GLN A 102 -19.33 1.26 -19.45
C GLN A 102 -19.29 2.30 -20.59
N GLN A 103 -19.47 3.59 -20.25
CA GLN A 103 -19.31 4.68 -21.23
C GLN A 103 -17.86 4.82 -21.71
N ALA A 104 -16.88 4.62 -20.84
CA ALA A 104 -15.47 4.64 -21.23
C ALA A 104 -15.16 3.50 -22.22
N LEU A 105 -15.65 2.29 -21.96
CA LEU A 105 -15.53 1.15 -22.88
C LEU A 105 -16.21 1.43 -24.23
N TYR A 106 -17.40 2.00 -24.21
CA TYR A 106 -18.14 2.36 -25.42
C TYR A 106 -17.39 3.41 -26.27
N LYS A 107 -16.88 4.46 -25.63
CA LYS A 107 -16.08 5.51 -26.31
C LYS A 107 -14.79 4.97 -26.91
N ALA A 108 -14.22 3.94 -26.29
CA ALA A 108 -13.04 3.25 -26.81
C ALA A 108 -13.38 2.23 -27.94
N HIS A 109 -14.65 2.08 -28.31
CA HIS A 109 -15.15 1.07 -29.27
C HIS A 109 -14.83 -0.37 -28.86
N ILE A 110 -14.74 -0.64 -27.55
CA ILE A 110 -14.43 -1.96 -27.00
C ILE A 110 -15.71 -2.67 -26.57
N PRO A 111 -16.08 -3.82 -27.20
CA PRO A 111 -17.30 -4.58 -26.93
C PRO A 111 -17.16 -5.45 -25.66
N GLN A 112 -16.68 -4.86 -24.57
CA GLN A 112 -16.52 -5.52 -23.29
C GLN A 112 -17.52 -4.95 -22.28
N THR A 113 -17.74 -5.69 -21.18
CA THR A 113 -18.54 -5.25 -20.05
C THR A 113 -17.65 -4.99 -18.84
N ALA A 114 -18.01 -3.98 -18.04
CA ALA A 114 -17.41 -3.73 -16.76
C ALA A 114 -18.28 -4.37 -15.65
N ARG A 115 -17.66 -5.05 -14.71
CA ARG A 115 -18.31 -5.55 -13.48
C ARG A 115 -17.69 -4.86 -12.28
N LEU A 116 -18.50 -4.22 -11.45
CA LEU A 116 -18.06 -3.49 -10.27
C LEU A 116 -18.59 -4.17 -9.02
N LYS A 117 -17.70 -4.35 -8.03
CA LYS A 117 -18.05 -4.87 -6.71
C LYS A 117 -17.28 -4.14 -5.64
N LEU A 118 -17.92 -3.88 -4.50
CA LEU A 118 -17.23 -3.46 -3.29
C LEU A 118 -17.11 -4.69 -2.39
N GLU A 119 -15.90 -5.19 -2.22
CA GLU A 119 -15.60 -6.43 -1.51
C GLU A 119 -14.30 -6.35 -0.72
N ARG A 120 -14.09 -7.29 0.18
CA ARG A 120 -12.81 -7.42 0.92
C ARG A 120 -11.87 -8.31 0.15
N LEU A 121 -10.63 -7.85 -0.02
CA LEU A 121 -9.60 -8.53 -0.79
C LEU A 121 -8.25 -8.44 -0.07
N ASP A 122 -7.49 -9.53 -0.14
CA ASP A 122 -6.10 -9.55 0.30
C ASP A 122 -5.18 -8.91 -0.73
N PHE A 123 -4.31 -8.02 -0.24
CA PHE A 123 -3.30 -7.37 -1.06
C PHE A 123 -1.91 -7.60 -0.49
N ALA A 124 -0.95 -7.86 -1.37
CA ALA A 124 0.46 -7.81 -1.02
C ALA A 124 0.89 -6.37 -0.63
N PRO A 125 1.94 -6.20 0.18
CA PRO A 125 2.51 -4.88 0.46
C PRO A 125 2.85 -4.17 -0.85
N ARG A 126 2.58 -2.87 -0.92
CA ARG A 126 2.83 -2.09 -2.14
C ARG A 126 3.39 -0.72 -1.83
N ASP A 127 4.48 -0.39 -2.54
CA ASP A 127 5.08 0.93 -2.57
C ASP A 127 4.53 1.72 -3.76
N TYR A 128 4.10 2.97 -3.51
CA TYR A 128 3.59 3.93 -4.49
C TYR A 128 4.59 5.10 -4.70
N GLY A 129 5.77 5.04 -4.11
CA GLY A 129 6.82 6.06 -4.20
C GLY A 129 6.69 7.15 -3.14
N SER A 130 5.56 7.84 -3.05
CA SER A 130 5.29 8.85 -2.02
C SER A 130 4.78 8.25 -0.70
N PHE A 131 4.18 7.07 -0.77
CA PHE A 131 3.66 6.32 0.36
C PHE A 131 3.72 4.82 0.10
N ALA A 132 3.64 4.01 1.15
CA ALA A 132 3.59 2.56 1.06
C ALA A 132 2.45 2.00 1.90
N LEU A 133 1.79 0.96 1.41
CA LEU A 133 0.74 0.27 2.14
C LEU A 133 1.21 -1.12 2.58
N PRO A 134 0.89 -1.52 3.83
CA PRO A 134 1.16 -2.87 4.30
C PRO A 134 0.34 -3.90 3.52
N GLY A 135 0.78 -5.15 3.54
CA GLY A 135 -0.04 -6.27 3.09
C GLY A 135 -1.14 -6.57 4.09
N GLY A 136 -2.30 -7.00 3.59
CA GLY A 136 -3.44 -7.37 4.42
C GLY A 136 -4.75 -7.29 3.66
N GLU A 137 -5.85 -7.48 4.38
CA GLU A 137 -7.20 -7.45 3.85
C GLU A 137 -7.76 -6.03 3.86
N TYR A 138 -8.16 -5.54 2.70
CA TYR A 138 -8.72 -4.20 2.49
C TYR A 138 -10.12 -4.27 1.89
N THR A 139 -10.97 -3.29 2.20
CA THR A 139 -12.14 -3.02 1.36
C THR A 139 -11.67 -2.43 0.03
N ALA A 140 -12.16 -2.96 -1.08
CA ALA A 140 -11.79 -2.51 -2.41
C ALA A 140 -12.98 -2.40 -3.35
N LEU A 141 -13.03 -1.30 -4.11
CA LEU A 141 -13.84 -1.23 -5.32
C LEU A 141 -13.08 -2.01 -6.41
N ARG A 142 -13.54 -3.23 -6.66
CA ARG A 142 -13.00 -4.08 -7.71
C ARG A 142 -13.77 -3.86 -8.99
N ILE A 143 -13.03 -3.64 -10.08
CA ILE A 143 -13.55 -3.45 -11.44
C ILE A 143 -12.91 -4.49 -12.34
N GLU A 144 -13.72 -5.33 -12.92
CA GLU A 144 -13.33 -6.36 -13.87
C GLU A 144 -13.79 -5.97 -15.26
N LEU A 145 -12.86 -5.91 -16.22
CA LEU A 145 -13.14 -5.62 -17.62
C LEU A 145 -13.10 -6.93 -18.42
N GLY A 146 -14.17 -7.25 -19.12
CA GLY A 146 -14.28 -8.46 -19.93
C GLY A 146 -13.97 -9.73 -19.13
N GLY A 147 -12.94 -10.48 -19.55
CA GLY A 147 -12.47 -11.71 -18.91
C GLY A 147 -11.63 -11.51 -17.65
N ALA A 148 -11.20 -10.28 -17.33
CA ALA A 148 -10.40 -9.93 -16.16
C ALA A 148 -9.10 -10.77 -15.99
N GLN A 149 -8.43 -11.10 -17.10
CA GLN A 149 -7.23 -11.94 -17.14
C GLN A 149 -5.93 -11.14 -17.32
N GLY A 150 -6.04 -9.82 -17.53
CA GLY A 150 -4.90 -8.96 -17.74
C GLY A 150 -4.33 -8.38 -16.45
N ARG A 151 -3.27 -7.56 -16.62
CA ARG A 151 -2.57 -6.93 -15.49
C ARG A 151 -3.47 -5.99 -14.70
N ASN A 152 -3.26 -6.02 -13.40
CA ASN A 152 -3.95 -5.23 -12.42
C ASN A 152 -3.48 -3.76 -12.43
N TRP A 153 -4.38 -2.86 -12.06
CA TRP A 153 -4.06 -1.49 -11.65
C TRP A 153 -4.63 -1.24 -10.25
N PHE A 154 -3.83 -0.61 -9.39
CA PHE A 154 -4.18 -0.41 -7.99
C PHE A 154 -4.06 1.07 -7.61
N CYS A 155 -4.99 1.53 -6.79
CA CYS A 155 -5.01 2.87 -6.23
C CYS A 155 -5.65 2.89 -4.84
N VAL A 156 -5.68 4.06 -4.20
CA VAL A 156 -6.33 4.30 -2.91
C VAL A 156 -7.40 5.36 -3.09
N LEU A 157 -8.65 5.00 -2.80
CA LEU A 157 -9.81 5.89 -2.91
C LEU A 157 -10.03 6.69 -1.63
N TYR A 158 -9.80 6.03 -0.49
CA TYR A 158 -9.92 6.64 0.82
C TYR A 158 -8.81 6.12 1.76
N PRO A 159 -8.07 6.99 2.45
CA PRO A 159 -7.93 8.43 2.18
C PRO A 159 -7.58 8.70 0.71
N ALA A 160 -7.92 9.87 0.18
CA ALA A 160 -7.81 10.16 -1.26
C ALA A 160 -6.36 10.36 -1.74
N LEU A 161 -5.49 9.35 -1.57
CA LEU A 161 -4.05 9.42 -1.81
C LEU A 161 -3.64 9.40 -3.29
N CYS A 162 -4.52 8.94 -4.17
CA CYS A 162 -4.24 8.83 -5.61
C CYS A 162 -4.76 10.02 -6.43
N LEU A 163 -5.38 10.99 -5.79
CA LEU A 163 -5.88 12.19 -6.47
C LEU A 163 -4.85 13.31 -6.34
N SER A 164 -4.50 13.93 -7.45
CA SER A 164 -3.55 15.05 -7.48
C SER A 164 -4.08 16.20 -6.63
N GLY A 165 -3.29 16.62 -5.62
CA GLY A 165 -3.63 17.73 -4.73
C GLY A 165 -4.44 17.36 -3.47
N ALA A 166 -4.81 16.11 -3.28
CA ALA A 166 -5.42 15.68 -2.03
C ALA A 166 -4.34 15.52 -0.94
N GLN A 167 -4.42 16.33 0.11
CA GLN A 167 -3.72 16.09 1.37
C GLN A 167 -4.65 15.25 2.24
N SER A 168 -4.31 14.00 2.42
CA SER A 168 -5.10 13.07 3.23
C SER A 168 -4.19 12.37 4.22
N ASP A 169 -4.58 12.43 5.49
CA ASP A 169 -3.87 11.79 6.58
C ASP A 169 -4.71 10.64 7.16
N TYR A 170 -4.03 9.68 7.77
CA TYR A 170 -4.67 8.64 8.57
C TYR A 170 -5.03 9.16 9.97
N PRO A 171 -6.01 8.56 10.66
CA PRO A 171 -6.49 9.02 11.96
C PRO A 171 -5.41 9.11 13.03
N THR A 172 -4.39 8.25 12.99
CA THR A 172 -3.33 8.24 14.00
C THR A 172 -1.94 8.58 13.44
N LYS A 173 -1.09 9.15 14.31
CA LYS A 173 0.32 9.40 13.99
C LYS A 173 1.09 8.13 13.64
N ALA A 174 0.72 6.99 14.25
CA ALA A 174 1.40 5.72 14.01
C ALA A 174 1.09 5.16 12.61
N GLU A 175 -0.15 5.32 12.14
CA GLU A 175 -0.57 4.97 10.78
C GLU A 175 0.11 5.87 9.74
N ASN A 176 0.11 7.18 9.96
CA ASN A 176 0.81 8.13 9.09
C ASN A 176 2.31 7.82 9.02
N ALA A 177 2.95 7.50 10.14
CA ALA A 177 4.35 7.08 10.16
C ALA A 177 4.57 5.75 9.42
N LEU A 178 3.60 4.83 9.46
CA LEU A 178 3.68 3.57 8.73
C LEU A 178 3.51 3.78 7.21
N VAL A 179 2.60 4.64 6.79
CA VAL A 179 2.24 4.83 5.38
C VAL A 179 3.18 5.81 4.68
N PHE A 180 3.49 6.95 5.30
CA PHE A 180 4.29 8.02 4.70
C PHE A 180 5.74 8.04 5.19
N GLY A 181 6.04 7.30 6.27
CA GLY A 181 7.41 7.15 6.73
C GLY A 181 8.24 6.45 5.66
N ARG A 182 9.34 7.06 5.21
CA ARG A 182 10.33 6.37 4.40
C ARG A 182 10.97 5.29 5.28
N TYR A 183 10.38 4.10 5.27
CA TYR A 183 11.06 2.92 5.79
C TYR A 183 12.14 2.52 4.78
N GLU A 184 13.26 3.18 4.83
CA GLU A 184 14.49 2.48 4.55
C GLU A 184 14.58 1.40 5.65
N VAL A 185 14.11 0.20 5.35
CA VAL A 185 14.52 -0.99 6.09
C VAL A 185 15.99 -1.18 5.72
N ARG A 186 16.82 -0.33 6.27
CA ARG A 186 18.24 -0.61 6.43
C ARG A 186 18.25 -1.77 7.39
N PHE A 187 18.58 -2.92 6.87
CA PHE A 187 19.02 -4.04 7.70
C PHE A 187 20.27 -3.55 8.44
N ALA A 188 20.08 -2.88 9.56
CA ALA A 188 21.18 -2.36 10.38
C ALA A 188 22.16 -3.48 10.74
N LEU A 189 21.69 -4.73 10.82
CA LEU A 189 22.51 -5.93 10.94
C LEU A 189 23.29 -6.24 9.64
N ALA A 190 22.71 -6.07 8.47
CA ALA A 190 23.42 -6.32 7.19
C ALA A 190 24.46 -5.24 6.93
N GLU A 191 24.19 -3.97 7.30
CA GLU A 191 25.18 -2.89 7.24
C GLU A 191 26.29 -3.08 8.27
N LEU A 192 25.95 -3.53 9.50
CA LEU A 192 26.95 -3.80 10.53
C LEU A 192 27.87 -4.95 10.12
N VAL A 193 27.29 -6.04 9.56
CA VAL A 193 28.06 -7.19 9.04
C VAL A 193 28.82 -6.81 7.78
N GLY A 194 28.25 -6.00 6.89
CA GLY A 194 28.92 -5.48 5.70
C GLY A 194 30.10 -4.56 6.02
N ARG A 195 29.98 -3.71 7.07
CA ARG A 195 31.09 -2.87 7.56
C ARG A 195 32.21 -3.68 8.24
N MET A 196 31.89 -4.81 8.83
CA MET A 196 32.90 -5.72 9.41
C MET A 196 33.57 -6.62 8.37
N ALA A 197 32.94 -6.83 7.19
CA ALA A 197 33.41 -7.73 6.16
C ALA A 197 34.10 -7.02 4.97
N SER A 198 34.09 -5.69 4.90
CA SER A 198 34.72 -4.96 3.78
C SER A 198 36.06 -4.35 4.21
N PRO A 199 37.17 -4.82 3.65
CA PRO A 199 38.39 -3.99 3.58
C PRO A 199 38.13 -2.84 2.60
N GLU A 200 38.64 -1.67 2.95
CA GLU A 200 38.53 -0.40 2.22
C GLU A 200 38.53 -0.51 0.69
N GLY A 201 37.55 0.14 0.06
CA GLY A 201 37.67 0.57 -1.31
C GLY A 201 36.57 0.25 -2.30
N LEU A 202 35.31 0.57 -2.04
CA LEU A 202 34.34 0.79 -3.11
C LEU A 202 33.30 1.85 -2.68
N ARG A 203 33.46 3.06 -3.22
CA ARG A 203 32.46 4.13 -3.13
C ARG A 203 31.22 3.72 -3.91
N PRO A 204 29.99 3.81 -3.35
CA PRO A 204 28.78 3.61 -4.13
C PRO A 204 28.60 4.80 -5.06
N GLN A 205 28.51 4.53 -6.35
CA GLN A 205 28.09 5.52 -7.34
C GLN A 205 26.62 5.92 -7.06
N ALA A 206 26.39 7.23 -6.95
CA ALA A 206 25.08 7.82 -6.85
C ALA A 206 24.21 7.38 -8.03
N ARG A 207 23.09 6.71 -7.76
CA ARG A 207 22.05 6.48 -8.74
C ARG A 207 21.40 7.82 -9.08
N VAL A 208 21.57 8.23 -10.31
CA VAL A 208 20.89 9.34 -10.96
C VAL A 208 19.38 9.14 -10.82
N GLY A 209 18.71 10.13 -10.19
CA GLY A 209 17.27 10.14 -10.01
C GLY A 209 16.55 10.17 -11.36
N ALA A 210 15.63 9.24 -11.55
CA ALA A 210 14.64 9.31 -12.61
C ALA A 210 13.65 10.44 -12.27
N GLN A 211 13.77 11.56 -12.97
CA GLN A 211 12.77 12.62 -12.96
C GLN A 211 11.48 12.11 -13.62
N PRO A 212 10.29 12.40 -13.03
CA PRO A 212 9.03 12.14 -13.72
C PRO A 212 8.92 13.05 -14.95
N PRO A 213 8.29 12.60 -16.05
CA PRO A 213 8.11 13.41 -17.24
C PRO A 213 7.24 14.63 -16.93
N LYS A 214 7.76 15.81 -17.23
CA LYS A 214 7.00 17.07 -17.21
C LYS A 214 5.85 16.96 -18.21
N ALA A 215 4.63 17.12 -17.73
CA ALA A 215 3.46 17.34 -18.59
C ALA A 215 3.71 18.62 -19.40
N ALA A 216 3.79 18.49 -20.72
CA ALA A 216 3.78 19.61 -21.61
C ALA A 216 2.35 20.15 -21.68
N LEU A 217 2.11 21.29 -21.02
CA LEU A 217 1.02 22.20 -21.35
C LEU A 217 1.54 23.12 -22.46
N SER A 218 0.98 23.02 -23.64
CA SER A 218 0.90 24.15 -24.58
C SER A 218 -0.11 23.92 -25.69
N ALA A 219 -1.04 24.86 -25.79
CA ALA A 219 -1.93 25.26 -26.90
C ALA A 219 -3.03 24.25 -27.27
#